data_b9010adb0969a4582566f867fcb9c3e3
#
_entry.id   b9010adb0969a4582566f867fcb9c3e3
#
_cell.length_a   1.000
_cell.length_b   1.000
_cell.length_c   1.000
_cell.angle_alpha   90.00
_cell.angle_beta   90.00
_cell.angle_gamma   90.00
#
_symmetry.space_group_name_H-M   'P 1'
#
loop_
_entity.id
_entity.type
_entity.pdbx_description
1 polymer ?
#
loop_
_entity_poly.entity_id
_entity_poly.type
_entity_poly.pdbx_seq_one_letter_code
_entity_poly.pdbx_strand_id
1 'polypeptide(L)'
;MSSSSNGKGQRTPVLEVRELSTVFPNGNGGLQALDRLSFDVCPEEFVCVLGPSGCGKTTLLRALAGLLPPTHGEIFFHGTPLVGPRRGVGFVFQKANLMPWRTVLQNITLPLEIYGVPLEKRLQRARELIELVGLQGFESTLPRDLSGGMAQRVAIARALAHDPDVLLMDEPFGSLDALTRERMGNELLRIWQSYRKTVVMVTHSISEALLLADRVLVLSPRPGRLRLDLTVTLARPRTEDTRYIPAFGELARQLRNAIDSNVPG
;
A
#
# COMPACT_ATOMS: atom_id res chain seq x y z
N MET A 1 19.09 26.36 29.36
CA MET A 1 17.63 26.52 29.31
C MET A 1 17.09 25.41 28.48
N SER A 2 16.40 24.50 29.10
CA SER A 2 16.05 23.15 28.65
C SER A 2 14.94 23.18 27.60
N SER A 3 15.19 22.65 26.42
CA SER A 3 14.15 22.36 25.44
C SER A 3 13.54 20.99 25.77
N SER A 4 12.31 21.02 26.23
CA SER A 4 11.48 19.85 26.51
C SER A 4 11.16 19.12 25.19
N SER A 5 11.84 18.03 24.91
CA SER A 5 11.45 17.09 23.89
C SER A 5 10.29 16.24 24.41
N ASN A 6 9.13 16.46 23.83
CA ASN A 6 7.89 15.76 24.10
C ASN A 6 8.03 14.27 23.75
N GLY A 7 8.03 13.38 24.76
CA GLY A 7 8.22 11.95 24.63
C GLY A 7 7.02 11.24 23.97
N LYS A 8 6.98 11.17 22.66
CA LYS A 8 6.34 10.06 21.95
C LYS A 8 7.36 8.92 21.95
N GLY A 9 7.09 7.82 22.66
CA GLY A 9 7.93 6.62 22.60
C GLY A 9 8.26 6.30 21.15
N GLN A 10 9.53 6.36 20.78
CA GLN A 10 10.04 6.07 19.46
C GLN A 10 9.71 4.61 19.12
N ARG A 11 8.63 4.38 18.35
CA ARG A 11 8.36 3.06 17.77
C ARG A 11 9.43 2.82 16.72
N THR A 12 10.18 1.73 16.82
CA THR A 12 11.14 1.33 15.78
C THR A 12 10.39 1.14 14.47
N PRO A 13 10.77 1.81 13.39
CA PRO A 13 10.08 1.69 12.10
C PRO A 13 10.21 0.28 11.52
N VAL A 14 9.17 -0.18 10.83
CA VAL A 14 9.20 -1.43 10.05
C VAL A 14 9.90 -1.20 8.72
N LEU A 15 9.62 -0.05 8.08
CA LEU A 15 10.33 0.39 6.87
C LEU A 15 10.99 1.74 7.16
N GLU A 16 12.24 1.86 6.76
CA GLU A 16 12.98 3.11 6.77
C GLU A 16 13.60 3.34 5.40
N VAL A 17 13.37 4.50 4.83
CA VAL A 17 13.85 4.92 3.51
C VAL A 17 14.78 6.11 3.70
N ARG A 18 16.02 5.98 3.22
CA ARG A 18 17.07 7.01 3.35
C ARG A 18 17.58 7.42 1.97
N GLU A 19 17.37 8.68 1.60
CA GLU A 19 17.88 9.31 0.36
C GLU A 19 17.65 8.49 -0.91
N LEU A 20 16.49 7.77 -0.98
CA LEU A 20 16.17 6.87 -2.06
C LEU A 20 16.06 7.59 -3.39
N SER A 21 16.90 7.21 -4.35
CA SER A 21 16.83 7.66 -5.73
C SER A 21 16.81 6.48 -6.69
N THR A 22 16.03 6.61 -7.76
CA THR A 22 15.90 5.58 -8.80
C THR A 22 16.00 6.21 -10.18
N VAL A 23 16.98 5.75 -10.96
CA VAL A 23 17.22 6.18 -12.34
C VAL A 23 17.12 4.96 -13.25
N PHE A 24 16.25 5.03 -14.25
CA PHE A 24 16.16 4.01 -15.30
C PHE A 24 17.11 4.36 -16.44
N PRO A 25 17.99 3.45 -16.91
CA PRO A 25 18.85 3.72 -18.04
C PRO A 25 17.98 3.97 -19.28
N ASN A 26 18.25 5.08 -19.97
CA ASN A 26 17.73 5.34 -21.31
C ASN A 26 18.90 5.84 -22.14
N GLY A 27 18.85 5.75 -23.48
CA GLY A 27 19.94 6.12 -24.37
C GLY A 27 20.43 7.59 -24.23
N ASN A 28 19.78 8.44 -23.40
CA ASN A 28 20.01 9.88 -23.26
C ASN A 28 20.29 10.32 -21.79
N GLY A 29 21.08 9.59 -21.03
CA GLY A 29 21.50 10.02 -19.70
C GLY A 29 20.66 9.51 -18.52
N GLY A 30 19.61 8.70 -18.78
CA GLY A 30 18.78 8.09 -17.73
C GLY A 30 17.51 8.88 -17.42
N LEU A 31 16.45 8.15 -17.02
CA LEU A 31 15.17 8.70 -16.58
C LEU A 31 15.10 8.63 -15.06
N GLN A 32 15.30 9.75 -14.37
CA GLN A 32 15.15 9.80 -12.92
C GLN A 32 13.67 9.74 -12.54
N ALA A 33 13.26 8.65 -11.87
CA ALA A 33 11.89 8.46 -11.42
C ALA A 33 11.69 9.00 -10.00
N LEU A 34 12.65 8.75 -9.10
CA LEU A 34 12.63 9.19 -7.70
C LEU A 34 13.94 9.92 -7.38
N ASP A 35 13.85 10.93 -6.52
CA ASP A 35 15.01 11.74 -6.11
C ASP A 35 15.00 12.01 -4.60
N ARG A 36 15.96 11.40 -3.91
CA ARG A 36 16.29 11.59 -2.47
C ARG A 36 15.08 11.52 -1.54
N LEU A 37 14.22 10.51 -1.70
CA LEU A 37 13.12 10.27 -0.78
C LEU A 37 13.65 9.76 0.56
N SER A 38 13.20 10.37 1.66
CA SER A 38 13.48 9.92 3.02
C SER A 38 12.21 9.98 3.85
N PHE A 39 11.80 8.84 4.40
CA PHE A 39 10.67 8.69 5.32
C PHE A 39 10.76 7.33 6.03
N ASP A 40 9.98 7.18 7.09
CA ASP A 40 9.81 5.95 7.84
C ASP A 40 8.35 5.50 7.83
N VAL A 41 8.08 4.22 8.13
CA VAL A 41 6.76 3.66 8.34
C VAL A 41 6.79 2.83 9.62
N CYS A 42 5.93 3.18 10.58
CA CYS A 42 5.84 2.50 11.86
C CYS A 42 4.97 1.23 11.80
N PRO A 43 5.14 0.29 12.75
CA PRO A 43 4.25 -0.87 12.88
C PRO A 43 2.77 -0.45 12.99
N GLU A 44 1.89 -1.18 12.30
CA GLU A 44 0.44 -0.97 12.27
C GLU A 44 0.00 0.38 11.68
N GLU A 45 0.90 1.15 11.09
CA GLU A 45 0.58 2.40 10.42
C GLU A 45 0.01 2.15 9.03
N PHE A 46 -1.04 2.88 8.66
CA PHE A 46 -1.56 2.92 7.31
C PHE A 46 -1.09 4.20 6.63
N VAL A 47 -0.13 4.08 5.72
CA VAL A 47 0.43 5.20 4.94
C VAL A 47 -0.12 5.18 3.53
N CYS A 48 -0.66 6.31 3.06
CA CYS A 48 -0.99 6.51 1.65
C CYS A 48 0.05 7.39 0.96
N VAL A 49 0.39 7.04 -0.29
CA VAL A 49 1.26 7.83 -1.15
C VAL A 49 0.43 8.41 -2.28
N LEU A 50 0.34 9.74 -2.33
CA LEU A 50 -0.33 10.52 -3.36
C LEU A 50 0.68 11.19 -4.29
N GLY A 51 0.23 11.53 -5.48
CA GLY A 51 1.02 12.31 -6.44
C GLY A 51 0.49 12.16 -7.86
N PRO A 52 0.91 13.03 -8.80
CA PRO A 52 0.45 13.00 -10.19
C PRO A 52 0.84 11.69 -10.89
N SER A 53 0.19 11.40 -12.02
CA SER A 53 0.55 10.25 -12.84
C SER A 53 2.00 10.33 -13.31
N GLY A 54 2.73 9.20 -13.26
CA GLY A 54 4.11 9.12 -13.68
C GLY A 54 5.14 9.73 -12.71
N CYS A 55 4.77 10.17 -11.51
CA CYS A 55 5.71 10.74 -10.52
C CYS A 55 6.59 9.68 -9.80
N GLY A 56 6.41 8.38 -10.07
CA GLY A 56 7.25 7.33 -9.48
C GLY A 56 6.61 6.51 -8.36
N LYS A 57 5.30 6.62 -8.08
CA LYS A 57 4.61 5.88 -7.00
C LYS A 57 4.79 4.37 -7.08
N THR A 58 4.53 3.78 -8.24
CA THR A 58 4.75 2.33 -8.50
C THR A 58 6.23 1.96 -8.38
N THR A 59 7.15 2.85 -8.81
CA THR A 59 8.59 2.67 -8.64
C THR A 59 8.97 2.61 -7.16
N LEU A 60 8.42 3.51 -6.34
CA LEU A 60 8.60 3.49 -4.90
C LEU A 60 8.12 2.17 -4.29
N LEU A 61 6.88 1.74 -4.60
CA LEU A 61 6.37 0.47 -4.06
C LEU A 61 7.23 -0.74 -4.47
N ARG A 62 7.71 -0.77 -5.72
CA ARG A 62 8.62 -1.85 -6.17
C ARG A 62 9.94 -1.83 -5.43
N ALA A 63 10.47 -0.65 -5.13
CA ALA A 63 11.69 -0.52 -4.32
C ALA A 63 11.44 -1.01 -2.88
N LEU A 64 10.32 -0.60 -2.24
CA LEU A 64 9.92 -1.07 -0.91
C LEU A 64 9.67 -2.59 -0.84
N ALA A 65 9.28 -3.21 -1.97
CA ALA A 65 9.11 -4.66 -2.07
C ALA A 65 10.43 -5.42 -2.29
N GLY A 66 11.55 -4.71 -2.51
CA GLY A 66 12.81 -5.31 -2.91
C GLY A 66 12.82 -5.85 -4.35
N LEU A 67 11.81 -5.46 -5.17
CA LEU A 67 11.69 -5.87 -6.58
C LEU A 67 12.50 -4.97 -7.52
N LEU A 68 12.92 -3.81 -7.03
CA LEU A 68 13.72 -2.84 -7.77
C LEU A 68 14.79 -2.30 -6.84
N PRO A 69 16.08 -2.55 -7.10
CA PRO A 69 17.14 -1.98 -6.28
C PRO A 69 17.21 -0.45 -6.50
N PRO A 70 17.45 0.35 -5.45
CA PRO A 70 17.68 1.77 -5.58
C PRO A 70 18.98 2.03 -6.36
N THR A 71 19.03 3.16 -7.10
CA THR A 71 20.27 3.61 -7.74
C THR A 71 21.17 4.29 -6.71
N HIS A 72 20.58 5.05 -5.76
CA HIS A 72 21.25 5.65 -4.62
C HIS A 72 20.32 5.59 -3.40
N GLY A 73 20.93 5.68 -2.21
CA GLY A 73 20.23 5.58 -0.94
C GLY A 73 19.95 4.12 -0.55
N GLU A 74 19.23 3.94 0.55
CA GLU A 74 19.01 2.65 1.17
C GLU A 74 17.58 2.50 1.67
N ILE A 75 17.12 1.26 1.72
CA ILE A 75 15.85 0.88 2.35
C ILE A 75 16.17 -0.16 3.41
N PHE A 76 15.59 0.02 4.60
CA PHE A 76 15.71 -0.94 5.68
C PHE A 76 14.33 -1.54 5.99
N PHE A 77 14.33 -2.84 6.22
CA PHE A 77 13.17 -3.60 6.70
C PHE A 77 13.53 -4.19 8.07
N HIS A 78 12.82 -3.78 9.12
CA HIS A 78 13.16 -4.09 10.52
C HIS A 78 14.64 -3.81 10.85
N GLY A 79 15.14 -2.65 10.44
CA GLY A 79 16.53 -2.24 10.67
C GLY A 79 17.58 -2.98 9.85
N THR A 80 17.18 -3.94 8.99
CA THR A 80 18.09 -4.70 8.11
C THR A 80 18.00 -4.19 6.69
N PRO A 81 19.10 -3.96 5.95
CA PRO A 81 19.09 -3.52 4.57
C PRO A 81 18.23 -4.45 3.68
N LEU A 82 17.35 -3.84 2.87
CA LEU A 82 16.48 -4.54 1.94
C LEU A 82 17.15 -4.71 0.59
N VAL A 83 17.85 -5.82 0.39
CA VAL A 83 18.60 -6.11 -0.84
C VAL A 83 17.78 -6.86 -1.90
N GLY A 84 16.61 -7.40 -1.52
CA GLY A 84 15.72 -8.18 -2.39
C GLY A 84 14.39 -8.48 -1.72
N PRO A 85 13.49 -9.22 -2.39
CA PRO A 85 12.18 -9.56 -1.84
C PRO A 85 12.29 -10.28 -0.48
N ARG A 86 11.41 -9.92 0.46
CA ARG A 86 11.35 -10.49 1.81
C ARG A 86 9.99 -11.14 2.06
N ARG A 87 9.98 -12.24 2.80
CA ARG A 87 8.75 -12.94 3.18
C ARG A 87 7.80 -12.08 4.02
N GLY A 88 8.32 -11.13 4.80
CA GLY A 88 7.51 -10.19 5.59
C GLY A 88 6.82 -9.11 4.78
N VAL A 89 6.92 -9.11 3.43
CA VAL A 89 6.32 -8.11 2.55
C VAL A 89 5.31 -8.78 1.61
N GLY A 90 4.03 -8.38 1.73
CA GLY A 90 2.96 -8.73 0.79
C GLY A 90 2.79 -7.63 -0.25
N PHE A 91 2.45 -8.00 -1.50
CA PHE A 91 2.23 -7.04 -2.59
C PHE A 91 0.90 -7.28 -3.29
N VAL A 92 0.10 -6.22 -3.40
CA VAL A 92 -1.15 -6.17 -4.18
C VAL A 92 -0.94 -5.25 -5.36
N PHE A 93 -1.00 -5.80 -6.57
CA PHE A 93 -0.85 -5.06 -7.82
C PHE A 93 -2.15 -4.35 -8.21
N GLN A 94 -2.05 -3.33 -9.04
CA GLN A 94 -3.19 -2.60 -9.61
C GLN A 94 -4.17 -3.52 -10.33
N LYS A 95 -3.66 -4.47 -11.14
CA LYS A 95 -4.43 -5.61 -11.64
C LYS A 95 -4.26 -6.76 -10.67
N ALA A 96 -5.32 -7.51 -10.40
CA ALA A 96 -5.31 -8.62 -9.45
C ALA A 96 -4.26 -9.71 -9.77
N ASN A 97 -3.85 -9.83 -11.04
CA ASN A 97 -2.82 -10.76 -11.53
C ASN A 97 -2.99 -12.18 -10.95
N LEU A 98 -4.23 -12.67 -10.98
CA LEU A 98 -4.55 -14.03 -10.56
C LEU A 98 -4.06 -15.03 -11.60
N MET A 99 -3.63 -16.21 -11.15
CA MET A 99 -3.31 -17.32 -12.06
C MET A 99 -4.60 -17.80 -12.72
N PRO A 100 -4.80 -17.62 -14.04
CA PRO A 100 -6.10 -17.82 -14.68
C PRO A 100 -6.55 -19.28 -14.70
N TRP A 101 -5.64 -20.23 -14.53
CA TRP A 101 -5.89 -21.66 -14.45
C TRP A 101 -6.06 -22.18 -13.02
N ARG A 102 -5.96 -21.31 -12.00
CA ARG A 102 -6.15 -21.64 -10.58
C ARG A 102 -7.46 -21.07 -10.07
N THR A 103 -8.16 -21.83 -9.25
CA THR A 103 -9.36 -21.35 -8.56
C THR A 103 -9.03 -20.27 -7.53
N VAL A 104 -10.07 -19.65 -6.94
CA VAL A 104 -9.91 -18.70 -5.82
C VAL A 104 -9.07 -19.31 -4.70
N LEU A 105 -9.45 -20.50 -4.21
CA LEU A 105 -8.72 -21.20 -3.16
C LEU A 105 -7.25 -21.44 -3.54
N GLN A 106 -7.00 -21.89 -4.76
CA GLN A 106 -5.66 -22.17 -5.25
C GLN A 106 -4.80 -20.91 -5.47
N ASN A 107 -5.42 -19.79 -5.83
CA ASN A 107 -4.72 -18.50 -5.90
C ASN A 107 -4.29 -18.03 -4.52
N ILE A 108 -5.16 -18.14 -3.51
CA ILE A 108 -4.87 -17.73 -2.14
C ILE A 108 -3.80 -18.63 -1.50
N THR A 109 -3.84 -19.95 -1.76
CA THR A 109 -2.84 -20.88 -1.20
C THR A 109 -1.48 -20.80 -1.88
N LEU A 110 -1.36 -20.17 -3.06
CA LEU A 110 -0.13 -20.14 -3.85
C LEU A 110 1.13 -19.68 -3.09
N PRO A 111 1.13 -18.56 -2.32
CA PRO A 111 2.32 -18.16 -1.56
C PRO A 111 2.74 -19.22 -0.53
N LEU A 112 1.78 -19.83 0.14
CA LEU A 112 2.04 -20.88 1.13
C LEU A 112 2.57 -22.17 0.50
N GLU A 113 2.12 -22.47 -0.73
CA GLU A 113 2.63 -23.57 -1.53
C GLU A 113 4.11 -23.37 -1.88
N ILE A 114 4.46 -22.15 -2.34
CA ILE A 114 5.86 -21.78 -2.66
C ILE A 114 6.75 -21.89 -1.42
N TYR A 115 6.23 -21.55 -0.22
CA TYR A 115 6.95 -21.66 1.04
C TYR A 115 6.95 -23.07 1.65
N GLY A 116 6.41 -24.09 0.95
CA GLY A 116 6.42 -25.48 1.41
C GLY A 116 5.51 -25.75 2.63
N VAL A 117 4.53 -24.90 2.91
CA VAL A 117 3.59 -25.11 4.02
C VAL A 117 2.74 -26.36 3.74
N PRO A 118 2.51 -27.26 4.73
CA PRO A 118 1.66 -28.46 4.55
C PRO A 118 0.26 -28.15 4.06
N LEU A 119 -0.30 -29.02 3.20
CA LEU A 119 -1.58 -28.81 2.50
C LEU A 119 -2.73 -28.45 3.45
N GLU A 120 -2.86 -29.16 4.54
CA GLU A 120 -3.92 -28.94 5.52
C GLU A 120 -3.90 -27.52 6.10
N LYS A 121 -2.71 -27.05 6.52
CA LYS A 121 -2.51 -25.68 7.04
C LYS A 121 -2.76 -24.61 5.97
N ARG A 122 -2.36 -24.88 4.71
CA ARG A 122 -2.65 -23.96 3.59
C ARG A 122 -4.15 -23.81 3.36
N LEU A 123 -4.88 -24.93 3.35
CA LEU A 123 -6.33 -24.94 3.11
C LEU A 123 -7.09 -24.28 4.26
N GLN A 124 -6.68 -24.55 5.51
CA GLN A 124 -7.26 -23.88 6.67
C GLN A 124 -7.07 -22.35 6.57
N ARG A 125 -5.82 -21.89 6.36
CA ARG A 125 -5.53 -20.46 6.25
C ARG A 125 -6.26 -19.79 5.09
N ALA A 126 -6.37 -20.46 3.95
CA ALA A 126 -7.09 -19.92 2.81
C ALA A 126 -8.59 -19.78 3.07
N ARG A 127 -9.22 -20.70 3.78
CA ARG A 127 -10.65 -20.60 4.16
C ARG A 127 -10.89 -19.41 5.10
N GLU A 128 -10.04 -19.22 6.11
CA GLU A 128 -10.10 -18.05 7.00
C GLU A 128 -10.01 -16.73 6.21
N LEU A 129 -9.12 -16.66 5.20
CA LEU A 129 -8.97 -15.48 4.36
C LEU A 129 -10.13 -15.29 3.38
N ILE A 130 -10.70 -16.38 2.83
CA ILE A 130 -11.90 -16.34 1.99
C ILE A 130 -13.08 -15.78 2.78
N GLU A 131 -13.26 -16.22 4.02
CA GLU A 131 -14.27 -15.67 4.93
C GLU A 131 -14.03 -14.21 5.23
N LEU A 132 -12.78 -13.83 5.55
CA LEU A 132 -12.39 -12.47 5.84
C LEU A 132 -12.75 -11.50 4.71
N VAL A 133 -12.51 -11.90 3.45
CA VAL A 133 -12.77 -11.07 2.26
C VAL A 133 -14.19 -11.27 1.69
N GLY A 134 -15.06 -12.03 2.36
CA GLY A 134 -16.46 -12.24 1.97
C GLY A 134 -16.62 -12.96 0.64
N LEU A 135 -15.85 -14.03 0.41
CA LEU A 135 -15.88 -14.84 -0.80
C LEU A 135 -16.24 -16.32 -0.52
N GLN A 136 -16.98 -16.57 0.58
CA GLN A 136 -17.50 -17.92 0.86
C GLN A 136 -18.41 -18.38 -0.30
N GLY A 137 -18.27 -19.65 -0.70
CA GLY A 137 -18.97 -20.26 -1.82
C GLY A 137 -18.32 -20.05 -3.19
N PHE A 138 -17.24 -19.25 -3.26
CA PHE A 138 -16.48 -19.00 -4.51
C PHE A 138 -15.13 -19.73 -4.56
N GLU A 139 -14.86 -20.66 -3.65
CA GLU A 139 -13.57 -21.35 -3.48
C GLU A 139 -13.09 -22.04 -4.77
N SER A 140 -14.03 -22.65 -5.51
CA SER A 140 -13.78 -23.39 -6.76
C SER A 140 -13.88 -22.54 -8.02
N THR A 141 -14.27 -21.25 -7.90
CA THR A 141 -14.47 -20.35 -9.03
C THR A 141 -13.13 -19.95 -9.67
N LEU A 142 -13.09 -19.88 -11.00
CA LEU A 142 -11.92 -19.42 -11.76
C LEU A 142 -11.92 -17.89 -11.90
N PRO A 143 -10.75 -17.24 -12.07
CA PRO A 143 -10.64 -15.80 -12.20
C PRO A 143 -11.51 -15.17 -13.29
N ARG A 144 -11.75 -15.86 -14.40
CA ARG A 144 -12.59 -15.38 -15.52
C ARG A 144 -14.07 -15.19 -15.14
N ASP A 145 -14.52 -15.89 -14.09
CA ASP A 145 -15.91 -15.88 -13.64
C ASP A 145 -16.13 -14.93 -12.44
N LEU A 146 -15.08 -14.18 -12.06
CA LEU A 146 -15.10 -13.19 -10.98
C LEU A 146 -15.34 -11.77 -11.51
N SER A 147 -16.10 -10.98 -10.75
CA SER A 147 -16.10 -9.52 -10.96
C SER A 147 -14.72 -8.90 -10.62
N GLY A 148 -14.43 -7.70 -11.13
CA GLY A 148 -13.17 -7.00 -10.83
C GLY A 148 -12.93 -6.80 -9.33
N GLY A 149 -13.99 -6.47 -8.58
CA GLY A 149 -13.93 -6.35 -7.11
C GLY A 149 -13.65 -7.68 -6.42
N MET A 150 -14.29 -8.78 -6.86
CA MET A 150 -14.00 -10.11 -6.32
C MET A 150 -12.55 -10.53 -6.61
N ALA A 151 -12.07 -10.33 -7.83
CA ALA A 151 -10.70 -10.63 -8.19
C ALA A 151 -9.68 -9.84 -7.33
N GLN A 152 -9.98 -8.58 -7.02
CA GLN A 152 -9.14 -7.76 -6.15
C GLN A 152 -9.16 -8.25 -4.70
N ARG A 153 -10.31 -8.70 -4.17
CA ARG A 153 -10.39 -9.34 -2.85
C ARG A 153 -9.55 -10.62 -2.78
N VAL A 154 -9.56 -11.44 -3.83
CA VAL A 154 -8.69 -12.63 -3.92
C VAL A 154 -7.22 -12.22 -3.91
N ALA A 155 -6.83 -11.14 -4.63
CA ALA A 155 -5.46 -10.65 -4.62
C ALA A 155 -5.01 -10.15 -3.24
N ILE A 156 -5.89 -9.47 -2.51
CA ILE A 156 -5.63 -9.05 -1.11
C ILE A 156 -5.47 -10.27 -0.20
N ALA A 157 -6.40 -11.23 -0.27
CA ALA A 157 -6.33 -12.47 0.51
C ALA A 157 -5.05 -13.26 0.22
N ARG A 158 -4.65 -13.35 -1.06
CA ARG A 158 -3.39 -13.98 -1.47
C ARG A 158 -2.18 -13.28 -0.88
N ALA A 159 -2.16 -11.94 -0.87
CA ALA A 159 -1.06 -11.17 -0.29
C ALA A 159 -0.98 -11.32 1.24
N LEU A 160 -2.10 -11.58 1.92
CA LEU A 160 -2.18 -11.83 3.36
C LEU A 160 -1.90 -13.29 3.75
N ALA A 161 -1.86 -14.22 2.79
CA ALA A 161 -1.80 -15.65 3.09
C ALA A 161 -0.58 -16.05 3.92
N HIS A 162 0.59 -15.51 3.61
CA HIS A 162 1.84 -15.79 4.30
C HIS A 162 2.11 -14.89 5.52
N ASP A 163 1.08 -14.18 5.98
CA ASP A 163 1.10 -13.32 7.18
C ASP A 163 2.21 -12.24 7.15
N PRO A 164 2.25 -11.35 6.14
CA PRO A 164 3.30 -10.35 6.03
C PRO A 164 3.20 -9.28 7.14
N ASP A 165 4.33 -8.67 7.50
CA ASP A 165 4.39 -7.52 8.40
C ASP A 165 3.94 -6.22 7.70
N VAL A 166 4.26 -6.10 6.41
CA VAL A 166 3.95 -4.96 5.56
C VAL A 166 3.17 -5.40 4.32
N LEU A 167 2.08 -4.72 4.05
CA LEU A 167 1.27 -4.88 2.84
C LEU A 167 1.43 -3.65 1.94
N LEU A 168 2.02 -3.85 0.77
CA LEU A 168 2.19 -2.84 -0.26
C LEU A 168 1.06 -2.95 -1.28
N MET A 169 0.38 -1.84 -1.61
CA MET A 169 -0.76 -1.83 -2.51
C MET A 169 -0.60 -0.76 -3.60
N ASP A 170 -0.55 -1.17 -4.86
CA ASP A 170 -0.41 -0.28 -6.00
C ASP A 170 -1.78 -0.02 -6.63
N GLU A 171 -2.39 1.13 -6.34
CA GLU A 171 -3.73 1.54 -6.82
C GLU A 171 -4.78 0.42 -6.79
N PRO A 172 -5.01 -0.25 -5.63
CA PRO A 172 -5.78 -1.49 -5.56
C PRO A 172 -7.23 -1.35 -6.03
N PHE A 173 -7.74 -0.13 -6.14
CA PHE A 173 -9.12 0.16 -6.55
C PHE A 173 -9.21 0.91 -7.87
N GLY A 174 -8.09 1.16 -8.54
CA GLY A 174 -8.02 2.02 -9.74
C GLY A 174 -8.86 1.56 -10.92
N SER A 175 -9.09 0.25 -11.08
CA SER A 175 -9.89 -0.34 -12.15
C SER A 175 -11.38 -0.52 -11.84
N LEU A 176 -11.82 -0.15 -10.62
CA LEU A 176 -13.19 -0.34 -10.17
C LEU A 176 -14.05 0.91 -10.43
N ASP A 177 -15.35 0.69 -10.68
CA ASP A 177 -16.32 1.78 -10.69
C ASP A 177 -16.45 2.45 -9.31
N ALA A 178 -17.05 3.64 -9.25
CA ALA A 178 -17.08 4.47 -8.05
C ALA A 178 -17.73 3.78 -6.84
N LEU A 179 -18.88 3.11 -7.04
CA LEU A 179 -19.59 2.43 -5.94
C LEU A 179 -18.86 1.19 -5.44
N THR A 180 -18.31 0.40 -6.37
CA THR A 180 -17.49 -0.78 -6.02
C THR A 180 -16.22 -0.35 -5.30
N ARG A 181 -15.58 0.74 -5.74
CA ARG A 181 -14.38 1.31 -5.10
C ARG A 181 -14.65 1.72 -3.64
N GLU A 182 -15.76 2.40 -3.40
CA GLU A 182 -16.18 2.82 -2.06
C GLU A 182 -16.41 1.62 -1.13
N ARG A 183 -17.17 0.62 -1.60
CA ARG A 183 -17.39 -0.64 -0.85
C ARG A 183 -16.07 -1.35 -0.54
N MET A 184 -15.16 -1.40 -1.51
CA MET A 184 -13.84 -2.01 -1.33
C MET A 184 -12.96 -1.26 -0.34
N GLY A 185 -13.04 0.08 -0.28
CA GLY A 185 -12.34 0.89 0.72
C GLY A 185 -12.81 0.54 2.14
N ASN A 186 -14.12 0.49 2.36
CA ASN A 186 -14.70 0.11 3.66
C ASN A 186 -14.33 -1.33 4.05
N GLU A 187 -14.33 -2.25 3.09
CA GLU A 187 -13.91 -3.63 3.31
C GLU A 187 -12.43 -3.73 3.67
N LEU A 188 -11.56 -2.98 2.98
CA LEU A 188 -10.14 -2.92 3.31
C LEU A 188 -9.91 -2.38 4.73
N LEU A 189 -10.66 -1.35 5.15
CA LEU A 189 -10.58 -0.84 6.52
C LEU A 189 -10.96 -1.92 7.54
N ARG A 190 -12.04 -2.68 7.29
CA ARG A 190 -12.47 -3.78 8.16
C ARG A 190 -11.38 -4.86 8.26
N ILE A 191 -10.80 -5.26 7.14
CA ILE A 191 -9.71 -6.22 7.07
C ILE A 191 -8.48 -5.70 7.85
N TRP A 192 -8.09 -4.45 7.60
CA TRP A 192 -6.95 -3.82 8.28
C TRP A 192 -7.15 -3.72 9.79
N GLN A 193 -8.34 -3.33 10.27
CA GLN A 193 -8.65 -3.26 11.70
C GLN A 193 -8.56 -4.62 12.39
N SER A 194 -8.91 -5.70 11.68
CA SER A 194 -8.85 -7.07 12.22
C SER A 194 -7.42 -7.61 12.31
N TYR A 195 -6.56 -7.26 11.34
CA TYR A 195 -5.21 -7.83 11.21
C TYR A 195 -4.10 -6.89 11.69
N ARG A 196 -4.39 -5.59 11.88
CA ARG A 196 -3.40 -4.60 12.35
C ARG A 196 -2.06 -4.67 11.60
N LYS A 197 -2.09 -4.82 10.28
CA LYS A 197 -0.87 -4.85 9.45
C LYS A 197 -0.40 -3.44 9.11
N THR A 198 0.90 -3.27 8.94
CA THR A 198 1.45 -2.06 8.35
C THR A 198 1.09 -2.02 6.87
N VAL A 199 0.58 -0.90 6.38
CA VAL A 199 0.14 -0.74 4.98
C VAL A 199 0.80 0.47 4.35
N VAL A 200 1.35 0.29 3.14
CA VAL A 200 1.73 1.39 2.26
C VAL A 200 0.92 1.28 0.97
N MET A 201 -0.01 2.19 0.75
CA MET A 201 -0.91 2.18 -0.39
C MET A 201 -0.66 3.38 -1.30
N VAL A 202 -0.50 3.13 -2.57
CA VAL A 202 -0.50 4.17 -3.61
C VAL A 202 -1.93 4.37 -4.10
N THR A 203 -2.36 5.62 -4.19
CA THR A 203 -3.63 6.01 -4.80
C THR A 203 -3.50 7.39 -5.45
N HIS A 204 -4.42 7.71 -6.34
CA HIS A 204 -4.61 9.06 -6.88
C HIS A 204 -5.82 9.76 -6.25
N SER A 205 -6.56 9.11 -5.34
CA SER A 205 -7.75 9.61 -4.70
C SER A 205 -7.44 10.20 -3.33
N ILE A 206 -7.59 11.52 -3.19
CA ILE A 206 -7.47 12.23 -1.90
C ILE A 206 -8.49 11.68 -0.89
N SER A 207 -9.71 11.38 -1.34
CA SER A 207 -10.74 10.86 -0.45
C SER A 207 -10.38 9.47 0.10
N GLU A 208 -9.85 8.56 -0.73
CA GLU A 208 -9.35 7.26 -0.26
C GLU A 208 -8.24 7.45 0.77
N ALA A 209 -7.25 8.30 0.47
CA ALA A 209 -6.13 8.55 1.37
C ALA A 209 -6.60 9.06 2.74
N LEU A 210 -7.54 10.01 2.79
CA LEU A 210 -8.05 10.56 4.04
C LEU A 210 -8.93 9.60 4.82
N LEU A 211 -9.69 8.74 4.15
CA LEU A 211 -10.52 7.73 4.82
C LEU A 211 -9.70 6.57 5.39
N LEU A 212 -8.66 6.14 4.64
CA LEU A 212 -7.92 4.92 4.96
C LEU A 212 -6.68 5.19 5.84
N ALA A 213 -5.90 6.23 5.52
CA ALA A 213 -4.56 6.40 6.07
C ALA A 213 -4.50 7.12 7.42
N ASP A 214 -3.48 6.77 8.20
CA ASP A 214 -3.06 7.54 9.38
C ASP A 214 -2.12 8.68 8.97
N ARG A 215 -1.43 8.50 7.83
CA ARG A 215 -0.45 9.45 7.29
C ARG A 215 -0.45 9.43 5.76
N VAL A 216 -0.29 10.59 5.15
CA VAL A 216 -0.29 10.76 3.69
C VAL A 216 1.00 11.43 3.25
N LEU A 217 1.73 10.75 2.38
CA LEU A 217 2.93 11.27 1.72
C LEU A 217 2.54 11.78 0.33
N VAL A 218 2.86 13.03 0.01
CA VAL A 218 2.60 13.61 -1.32
C VAL A 218 3.91 13.72 -2.08
N LEU A 219 3.96 13.12 -3.28
CA LEU A 219 5.11 13.21 -4.17
C LEU A 219 4.94 14.33 -5.20
N SER A 220 6.06 14.99 -5.53
CA SER A 220 6.16 15.95 -6.64
C SER A 220 5.93 15.26 -8.00
N PRO A 221 5.66 16.02 -9.09
CA PRO A 221 5.91 15.54 -10.45
C PRO A 221 7.35 15.02 -10.58
N ARG A 222 7.58 14.19 -11.62
CA ARG A 222 8.89 13.57 -11.86
C ARG A 222 10.04 14.59 -12.00
N PRO A 223 11.18 14.33 -11.33
CA PRO A 223 11.44 13.22 -10.41
C PRO A 223 10.65 13.36 -9.11
N GLY A 224 10.08 12.21 -8.65
CA GLY A 224 9.28 12.19 -7.42
C GLY A 224 10.15 12.54 -6.21
N ARG A 225 9.82 13.63 -5.53
CA ARG A 225 10.37 14.07 -4.24
C ARG A 225 9.27 14.16 -3.21
N LEU A 226 9.56 13.98 -1.96
CA LEU A 226 8.58 14.18 -0.89
C LEU A 226 8.29 15.68 -0.75
N ARG A 227 7.04 16.08 -1.02
CA ARG A 227 6.56 17.47 -0.88
C ARG A 227 5.87 17.74 0.44
N LEU A 228 5.08 16.77 0.88
CA LEU A 228 4.28 16.88 2.09
C LEU A 228 4.22 15.51 2.77
N ASP A 229 4.35 15.54 4.07
CA ASP A 229 4.13 14.43 4.98
C ASP A 229 3.05 14.87 5.97
N LEU A 230 1.82 14.36 5.80
CA LEU A 230 0.64 14.82 6.51
C LEU A 230 0.09 13.73 7.42
N THR A 231 0.04 13.98 8.72
CA THR A 231 -0.70 13.14 9.67
C THR A 231 -2.19 13.43 9.54
N VAL A 232 -3.00 12.38 9.35
CA VAL A 232 -4.46 12.48 9.24
C VAL A 232 -5.07 12.46 10.63
N THR A 233 -5.50 13.63 11.11
CA THR A 233 -6.03 13.84 12.48
C THR A 233 -7.51 13.49 12.63
N LEU A 234 -8.15 12.94 11.59
CA LEU A 234 -9.55 12.50 11.64
C LEU A 234 -9.69 11.27 12.55
N ALA A 235 -10.67 11.31 13.44
CA ALA A 235 -10.94 10.20 14.35
C ALA A 235 -11.34 8.92 13.61
N ARG A 236 -11.02 7.77 14.16
CA ARG A 236 -11.48 6.44 13.71
C ARG A 236 -12.64 5.94 14.60
N PRO A 237 -13.60 5.17 14.11
CA PRO A 237 -13.73 4.69 12.74
C PRO A 237 -14.15 5.80 11.77
N ARG A 238 -13.55 5.81 10.57
CA ARG A 238 -13.95 6.73 9.50
C ARG A 238 -14.95 6.03 8.60
N THR A 239 -16.04 6.73 8.31
CA THR A 239 -17.14 6.28 7.44
C THR A 239 -17.31 7.26 6.30
N GLU A 240 -18.24 6.98 5.40
CA GLU A 240 -18.61 7.92 4.33
C GLU A 240 -19.03 9.30 4.86
N ASP A 241 -19.68 9.36 6.01
CA ASP A 241 -20.10 10.62 6.65
C ASP A 241 -18.90 11.48 7.06
N THR A 242 -17.73 10.87 7.28
CA THR A 242 -16.49 11.59 7.57
C THR A 242 -16.10 12.56 6.44
N ARG A 243 -16.56 12.32 5.20
CA ARG A 243 -16.30 13.20 4.05
C ARG A 243 -16.99 14.57 4.17
N TYR A 244 -18.06 14.66 4.97
CA TYR A 244 -18.89 15.86 5.08
C TYR A 244 -18.49 16.76 6.26
N ILE A 245 -17.55 16.34 7.10
CA ILE A 245 -17.08 17.19 8.21
C ILE A 245 -16.07 18.25 7.73
N PRO A 246 -16.06 19.46 8.31
CA PRO A 246 -15.15 20.55 7.89
C PRO A 246 -13.68 20.17 7.92
N ALA A 247 -13.23 19.39 8.92
CA ALA A 247 -11.85 18.95 9.05
C ALA A 247 -11.39 18.09 7.85
N PHE A 248 -12.28 17.28 7.27
CA PHE A 248 -11.97 16.52 6.05
C PHE A 248 -11.71 17.46 4.86
N GLY A 249 -12.55 18.46 4.69
CA GLY A 249 -12.41 19.47 3.62
C GLY A 249 -11.10 20.24 3.73
N GLU A 250 -10.68 20.57 4.94
CA GLU A 250 -9.43 21.28 5.20
C GLU A 250 -8.21 20.43 4.83
N LEU A 251 -8.16 19.16 5.28
CA LEU A 251 -7.08 18.22 4.94
C LEU A 251 -7.05 17.93 3.43
N ALA A 252 -8.24 17.77 2.80
CA ALA A 252 -8.34 17.57 1.35
C ALA A 252 -7.80 18.76 0.57
N ARG A 253 -8.02 20.00 1.04
CA ARG A 253 -7.48 21.22 0.44
C ARG A 253 -5.96 21.26 0.57
N GLN A 254 -5.38 20.93 1.73
CA GLN A 254 -3.93 20.87 1.93
C GLN A 254 -3.27 19.86 0.99
N LEU A 255 -3.84 18.65 0.86
CA LEU A 255 -3.33 17.62 -0.05
C LEU A 255 -3.43 18.06 -1.52
N ARG A 256 -4.56 18.67 -1.92
CA ARG A 256 -4.73 19.20 -3.28
C ARG A 256 -3.70 20.25 -3.60
N ASN A 257 -3.51 21.24 -2.72
CA ASN A 257 -2.50 22.27 -2.90
C ASN A 257 -1.10 21.68 -3.04
N ALA A 258 -0.75 20.65 -2.24
CA ALA A 258 0.55 20.00 -2.35
C ALA A 258 0.73 19.21 -3.65
N ILE A 259 -0.34 18.67 -4.25
CA ILE A 259 -0.30 17.99 -5.54
C ILE A 259 -0.18 19.01 -6.68
N ASP A 260 -0.97 20.10 -6.64
CA ASP A 260 -1.11 21.08 -7.74
C ASP A 260 0.00 22.13 -7.77
N SER A 261 0.70 22.35 -6.65
CA SER A 261 1.74 23.39 -6.59
C SER A 261 2.86 23.09 -7.58
N ASN A 262 2.81 23.76 -8.73
CA ASN A 262 3.91 23.89 -9.69
C ASN A 262 4.90 24.95 -9.16
N VAL A 263 5.55 24.71 -8.01
CA VAL A 263 6.68 25.55 -7.59
C VAL A 263 7.93 24.92 -8.16
N PRO A 264 8.61 25.57 -9.13
CA PRO A 264 9.96 25.17 -9.49
C PRO A 264 10.85 25.45 -8.26
N GLY A 265 11.50 24.39 -7.74
CA GLY A 265 12.55 24.50 -6.74
C GLY A 265 13.90 24.69 -7.36
#